data_f0192f074279e9affca048100b736927
#
_entry.id   f0192f074279e9affca048100b736927
#
_cell.length_a   1.000
_cell.length_b   1.000
_cell.length_c   1.000
_cell.angle_alpha   90.00
_cell.angle_beta   90.00
_cell.angle_gamma   90.00
#
_symmetry.space_group_name_H-M   'P 1'
#
loop_
_entity.id
_entity.type
_entity.pdbx_description
1 polymer ?
#
loop_
_entity_poly.entity_id
_entity_poly.type
_entity_poly.pdbx_seq_one_letter_code
_entity_poly.pdbx_strand_id
1 'polypeptide(L)'
;MKTDEAGIVISGRSWSASDFVRADGTPGPWTSKALEADPLSFEAELGRFLTELFSPGAAVTVHTSGSTGAPKAFAAEKSRMRASARATIAFLRLKPGCTNLLAMPLRFIAGKMVVVRSVECGLNLI
;
A
#
# COMPACT_ATOMS: atom_id res chain seq x y z
N MET A 1 -2.59 -1.80 -24.67
CA MET A 1 -2.56 -1.62 -24.06
C MET A 1 -2.51 -1.62 -22.93
N LYS A 2 -2.21 -1.89 -22.68
CA LYS A 2 -2.32 -1.98 -21.59
C LYS A 2 -2.65 -1.32 -20.69
N THR A 3 -3.33 -1.84 -20.53
CA THR A 3 -3.74 -0.89 -19.62
C THR A 3 -2.78 -0.82 -18.50
N ASP A 4 -2.31 0.31 -18.22
CA ASP A 4 -1.43 0.50 -17.09
C ASP A 4 -2.24 0.61 -15.82
N GLU A 5 -3.17 -0.30 -15.63
CA GLU A 5 -3.93 -0.31 -14.41
C GLU A 5 -3.01 -0.69 -13.26
N ALA A 6 -2.90 0.20 -12.27
CA ALA A 6 -2.11 -0.05 -11.10
C ALA A 6 -2.66 -1.29 -10.36
N GLY A 7 -1.78 -2.01 -9.70
CA GLY A 7 -2.17 -3.20 -8.98
C GLY A 7 -1.07 -3.68 -8.05
N ILE A 8 -1.30 -4.83 -7.44
CA ILE A 8 -0.36 -5.41 -6.50
C ILE A 8 -0.47 -6.94 -6.54
N VAL A 9 0.65 -7.61 -6.29
CA VAL A 9 0.66 -9.07 -6.12
C VAL A 9 0.75 -9.37 -4.63
N ILE A 10 -0.21 -10.12 -4.12
CA ILE A 10 -0.26 -10.51 -2.71
C ILE A 10 -0.30 -12.04 -2.64
N SER A 11 0.69 -12.62 -1.98
CA SER A 11 0.81 -14.07 -1.81
C SER A 11 0.64 -14.83 -3.14
N GLY A 12 1.31 -14.33 -4.17
CA GLY A 12 1.33 -14.96 -5.48
C GLY A 12 0.13 -14.67 -6.37
N ARG A 13 -0.83 -13.88 -5.90
CA ARG A 13 -2.03 -13.56 -6.67
C ARG A 13 -2.07 -12.08 -7.02
N SER A 14 -2.38 -11.78 -8.27
CA SER A 14 -2.46 -10.39 -8.76
C SER A 14 -3.83 -9.79 -8.50
N TRP A 15 -3.83 -8.54 -8.07
CA TRP A 15 -5.03 -7.76 -7.82
C TRP A 15 -4.88 -6.39 -8.48
N SER A 16 -5.98 -5.83 -8.96
CA SER A 16 -5.96 -4.51 -9.58
C SER A 16 -6.41 -3.44 -8.57
N ALA A 17 -6.14 -2.18 -8.89
CA ALA A 17 -6.55 -1.06 -8.04
C ALA A 17 -8.05 -1.08 -7.75
N SER A 18 -8.86 -1.47 -8.73
CA SER A 18 -10.31 -1.53 -8.57
C SER A 18 -10.79 -2.56 -7.56
N ASP A 19 -9.94 -3.54 -7.20
CA ASP A 19 -10.26 -4.47 -6.13
C ASP A 19 -10.24 -3.80 -4.76
N PHE A 20 -9.52 -2.69 -4.64
CA PHE A 20 -9.33 -2.01 -3.35
C PHE A 20 -10.12 -0.71 -3.22
N VAL A 21 -10.35 0.00 -4.31
CA VAL A 21 -11.07 1.26 -4.28
C VAL A 21 -11.98 1.38 -5.51
N ARG A 22 -13.21 1.85 -5.29
CA ARG A 22 -14.18 2.09 -6.36
C ARG A 22 -13.98 3.49 -6.94
N ALA A 23 -14.59 3.73 -8.09
CA ALA A 23 -14.49 5.03 -8.77
C ALA A 23 -14.95 6.20 -7.89
N ASP A 24 -15.89 5.96 -6.98
CA ASP A 24 -16.42 6.98 -6.06
C ASP A 24 -15.57 7.15 -4.79
N GLY A 25 -14.47 6.42 -4.67
CA GLY A 25 -13.57 6.49 -3.52
C GLY A 25 -13.92 5.56 -2.38
N THR A 26 -15.04 4.83 -2.46
CA THR A 26 -15.40 3.86 -1.44
C THR A 26 -14.57 2.59 -1.57
N PRO A 27 -14.45 1.78 -0.48
CA PRO A 27 -13.68 0.54 -0.55
C PRO A 27 -14.18 -0.43 -1.62
N GLY A 28 -13.25 -0.99 -2.38
CA GLY A 28 -13.56 -2.00 -3.37
C GLY A 28 -13.82 -3.37 -2.75
N PRO A 29 -14.10 -4.39 -3.58
CA PRO A 29 -14.48 -5.71 -3.07
C PRO A 29 -13.47 -6.37 -2.13
N TRP A 30 -12.18 -6.28 -2.44
CA TRP A 30 -11.15 -6.87 -1.60
C TRP A 30 -11.13 -6.22 -0.21
N THR A 31 -11.13 -4.89 -0.19
CA THR A 31 -11.11 -4.12 1.06
C THR A 31 -12.39 -4.34 1.85
N SER A 32 -13.54 -4.28 1.19
CA SER A 32 -14.84 -4.49 1.85
C SER A 32 -14.91 -5.84 2.53
N LYS A 33 -14.46 -6.89 1.84
CA LYS A 33 -14.48 -8.24 2.38
C LYS A 33 -13.59 -8.36 3.62
N ALA A 34 -12.41 -7.75 3.58
CA ALA A 34 -11.49 -7.78 4.72
C ALA A 34 -12.07 -7.03 5.92
N LEU A 35 -12.68 -5.86 5.67
CA LEU A 35 -13.31 -5.07 6.73
C LEU A 35 -14.50 -5.79 7.37
N GLU A 36 -15.30 -6.49 6.56
CA GLU A 36 -16.45 -7.25 7.06
C GLU A 36 -16.01 -8.45 7.88
N ALA A 37 -14.93 -9.11 7.47
CA ALA A 37 -14.44 -10.29 8.17
C ALA A 37 -13.88 -9.93 9.55
N ASP A 38 -13.03 -8.90 9.62
CA ASP A 38 -12.48 -8.41 10.87
C ASP A 38 -11.86 -7.03 10.63
N PRO A 39 -12.50 -5.93 11.06
CA PRO A 39 -11.99 -4.59 10.83
C PRO A 39 -10.67 -4.28 11.53
N LEU A 40 -10.26 -5.11 12.48
CA LEU A 40 -8.99 -4.95 13.18
C LEU A 40 -7.90 -5.88 12.63
N SER A 41 -8.22 -6.64 11.60
CA SER A 41 -7.26 -7.58 11.02
C SER A 41 -6.16 -6.86 10.24
N PHE A 42 -5.08 -7.57 10.02
CA PHE A 42 -3.99 -7.10 9.17
C PHE A 42 -4.47 -6.87 7.73
N GLU A 43 -5.32 -7.75 7.22
CA GLU A 43 -5.89 -7.63 5.88
C GLU A 43 -6.75 -6.37 5.75
N ALA A 44 -7.53 -6.05 6.79
CA ALA A 44 -8.32 -4.82 6.80
C ALA A 44 -7.43 -3.58 6.78
N GLU A 45 -6.34 -3.60 7.54
CA GLU A 45 -5.37 -2.50 7.57
C GLU A 45 -4.71 -2.33 6.20
N LEU A 46 -4.30 -3.42 5.58
CA LEU A 46 -3.74 -3.40 4.23
C LEU A 46 -4.74 -2.88 3.21
N GLY A 47 -5.99 -3.33 3.29
CA GLY A 47 -7.05 -2.86 2.42
C GLY A 47 -7.30 -1.37 2.53
N ARG A 48 -7.35 -0.85 3.76
CA ARG A 48 -7.52 0.59 3.97
C ARG A 48 -6.38 1.39 3.35
N PHE A 49 -5.15 0.94 3.52
CA PHE A 49 -4.01 1.63 2.93
C PHE A 49 -4.05 1.58 1.41
N LEU A 50 -4.34 0.42 0.82
CA LEU A 50 -4.41 0.30 -0.63
C LEU A 50 -5.57 1.10 -1.21
N THR A 51 -6.70 1.19 -0.48
CA THR A 51 -7.80 2.05 -0.88
C THR A 51 -7.33 3.51 -0.94
N GLU A 52 -6.61 3.96 0.06
CA GLU A 52 -6.08 5.32 0.10
C GLU A 52 -5.01 5.55 -0.98
N LEU A 53 -4.10 4.59 -1.14
CA LEU A 53 -3.00 4.70 -2.10
C LEU A 53 -3.51 4.78 -3.54
N PHE A 54 -4.49 3.97 -3.88
CA PHE A 54 -5.04 3.92 -5.24
C PHE A 54 -6.13 4.95 -5.49
N SER A 55 -6.59 5.67 -4.47
CA SER A 55 -7.56 6.74 -4.67
C SER A 55 -6.89 7.96 -5.32
N PRO A 56 -7.67 8.89 -5.90
CA PRO A 56 -7.08 10.02 -6.65
C PRO A 56 -6.37 11.07 -5.83
N GLY A 57 -6.49 11.06 -4.51
CA GLY A 57 -5.82 12.05 -3.66
C GLY A 57 -4.29 12.01 -3.81
N ALA A 58 -3.63 13.14 -3.59
CA ALA A 58 -2.19 13.27 -3.77
C ALA A 58 -1.36 12.77 -2.59
N ALA A 59 -1.98 12.50 -1.45
CA ALA A 59 -1.28 12.13 -0.23
C ALA A 59 -1.98 11.03 0.53
N VAL A 60 -1.21 10.34 1.38
CA VAL A 60 -1.74 9.37 2.33
C VAL A 60 -1.47 9.86 3.74
N THR A 61 -2.29 9.42 4.70
CA THR A 61 -2.11 9.77 6.11
C THR A 61 -1.12 8.81 6.75
N VAL A 62 -0.11 9.35 7.40
CA VAL A 62 0.93 8.60 8.09
C VAL A 62 0.97 9.03 9.55
N HIS A 63 1.19 8.08 10.45
CA HIS A 63 1.33 8.37 11.87
C HIS A 63 2.78 8.22 12.31
N THR A 64 3.24 9.12 13.15
CA THR A 64 4.57 9.01 13.75
C THR A 64 4.48 8.12 14.99
N SER A 65 5.56 7.39 15.28
CA SER A 65 5.61 6.56 16.47
C SER A 65 5.67 7.36 17.77
N GLY A 66 6.08 8.64 17.69
CA GLY A 66 6.09 9.59 18.80
C GLY A 66 6.78 9.09 20.07
N SER A 67 7.97 9.59 20.37
CA SER A 67 8.65 9.26 21.62
C SER A 67 8.12 10.06 22.80
N THR A 68 7.28 11.08 22.57
CA THR A 68 6.88 12.02 23.61
C THR A 68 5.37 12.28 23.60
N GLY A 69 4.55 11.24 23.65
CA GLY A 69 3.11 11.41 23.74
C GLY A 69 2.35 10.77 22.60
N ALA A 70 1.16 11.30 22.31
CA ALA A 70 0.28 10.71 21.30
C ALA A 70 0.92 10.75 19.90
N PRO A 71 0.70 9.71 19.08
CA PRO A 71 1.17 9.71 17.69
C PRO A 71 0.57 10.90 16.95
N LYS A 72 1.38 11.54 16.12
CA LYS A 72 0.92 12.63 15.29
C LYS A 72 0.67 12.11 13.88
N ALA A 73 -0.39 12.62 13.25
CA ALA A 73 -0.70 12.31 11.87
C ALA A 73 -0.12 13.38 10.96
N PHE A 74 0.39 12.99 9.80
CA PHE A 74 0.82 13.92 8.77
C PHE A 74 0.52 13.35 7.39
N ALA A 75 0.48 14.23 6.39
CA ALA A 75 0.25 13.81 5.01
C ALA A 75 1.57 13.54 4.33
N ALA A 76 1.70 12.35 3.73
CA ALA A 76 2.87 11.98 2.92
C ALA A 76 2.46 12.02 1.46
N GLU A 77 3.23 12.71 0.64
CA GLU A 77 2.93 12.81 -0.78
C GLU A 77 3.19 11.47 -1.49
N LYS A 78 2.18 11.00 -2.21
CA LYS A 78 2.29 9.73 -2.96
C LYS A 78 3.44 9.75 -3.97
N SER A 79 3.63 10.89 -4.65
CA SER A 79 4.70 11.03 -5.64
C SER A 79 6.08 10.84 -5.01
N ARG A 80 6.29 11.36 -3.80
CA ARG A 80 7.55 11.19 -3.09
C ARG A 80 7.74 9.76 -2.62
N MET A 81 6.67 9.13 -2.15
CA MET A 81 6.71 7.73 -1.74
C MET A 81 7.08 6.83 -2.92
N ARG A 82 6.47 7.08 -4.08
CA ARG A 82 6.79 6.32 -5.30
C ARG A 82 8.21 6.55 -5.77
N ALA A 83 8.69 7.79 -5.72
CA ALA A 83 10.06 8.11 -6.10
C ALA A 83 11.06 7.40 -5.18
N SER A 84 10.80 7.40 -3.87
CA SER A 84 11.64 6.70 -2.89
C SER A 84 11.63 5.20 -3.15
N ALA A 85 10.46 4.64 -3.44
CA ALA A 85 10.33 3.22 -3.76
C ALA A 85 11.15 2.86 -5.01
N ARG A 86 11.03 3.66 -6.06
CA ARG A 86 11.78 3.43 -7.30
C ARG A 86 13.29 3.51 -7.07
N ALA A 87 13.74 4.44 -6.23
CA ALA A 87 15.16 4.57 -5.89
C ALA A 87 15.68 3.32 -5.18
N THR A 88 14.92 2.80 -4.22
CA THR A 88 15.28 1.57 -3.50
C THR A 88 15.31 0.37 -4.45
N ILE A 89 14.29 0.26 -5.31
CA ILE A 89 14.20 -0.81 -6.30
C ILE A 89 15.42 -0.81 -7.21
N ALA A 90 15.81 0.37 -7.70
CA ALA A 90 16.98 0.51 -8.57
C ALA A 90 18.27 0.18 -7.83
N PHE A 91 18.42 0.68 -6.61
CA PHE A 91 19.63 0.45 -5.81
C PHE A 91 19.84 -1.03 -5.50
N LEU A 92 18.76 -1.70 -5.11
CA LEU A 92 18.80 -3.13 -4.76
C LEU A 92 18.63 -4.04 -5.97
N ARG A 93 18.39 -3.48 -7.14
CA ARG A 93 18.18 -4.23 -8.39
C ARG A 93 17.04 -5.24 -8.27
N LEU A 94 15.95 -4.82 -7.64
CA LEU A 94 14.78 -5.67 -7.47
C LEU A 94 14.06 -5.84 -8.81
N LYS A 95 13.47 -7.02 -9.01
CA LYS A 95 12.76 -7.35 -10.23
C LYS A 95 11.35 -7.82 -9.90
N PRO A 96 10.40 -7.66 -10.85
CA PRO A 96 9.06 -8.21 -10.65
C PRO A 96 9.12 -9.67 -10.24
N GLY A 97 8.27 -10.06 -9.30
CA GLY A 97 8.22 -11.42 -8.79
C GLY A 97 9.10 -11.68 -7.57
N CYS A 98 10.04 -10.79 -7.25
CA CYS A 98 10.78 -10.94 -6.01
C CYS A 98 9.85 -10.88 -4.81
N THR A 99 10.15 -11.66 -3.77
CA THR A 99 9.36 -11.67 -2.54
C THR A 99 9.67 -10.46 -1.69
N ASN A 100 8.62 -9.85 -1.15
CA ASN A 100 8.72 -8.67 -0.30
C ASN A 100 7.89 -8.89 0.95
N LEU A 101 8.57 -9.09 2.08
CA LEU A 101 7.91 -9.42 3.35
C LEU A 101 7.42 -8.17 4.06
N LEU A 102 6.13 -8.14 4.38
CA LEU A 102 5.55 -7.07 5.18
C LEU A 102 5.45 -7.52 6.63
N ALA A 103 6.38 -7.06 7.43
CA ALA A 103 6.48 -7.42 8.84
C ALA A 103 6.32 -6.22 9.79
N MET A 104 5.93 -5.07 9.24
CA MET A 104 5.82 -3.82 10.01
C MET A 104 4.40 -3.29 9.99
N PRO A 105 3.97 -2.59 11.07
CA PRO A 105 2.64 -2.00 11.08
C PRO A 105 2.45 -0.99 9.94
N LEU A 106 1.26 -1.05 9.33
CA LEU A 106 0.95 -0.17 8.19
C LEU A 106 0.57 1.25 8.57
N ARG A 107 0.35 1.53 9.86
CA ARG A 107 0.10 2.90 10.30
C ARG A 107 1.35 3.78 10.21
N PHE A 108 2.54 3.18 10.17
CA PHE A 108 3.80 3.90 10.07
C PHE A 108 4.35 3.88 8.65
N ILE A 109 5.18 4.87 8.34
CA ILE A 109 5.72 5.03 6.98
C ILE A 109 6.54 3.81 6.52
N ALA A 110 7.26 3.16 7.44
CA ALA A 110 8.09 2.02 7.07
C ALA A 110 7.27 0.87 6.48
N GLY A 111 6.15 0.52 7.13
CA GLY A 111 5.25 -0.52 6.61
C GLY A 111 4.60 -0.11 5.29
N LYS A 112 4.16 1.13 5.20
CA LYS A 112 3.56 1.65 3.96
C LYS A 112 4.55 1.59 2.80
N MET A 113 5.83 1.89 3.04
CA MET A 113 6.84 1.85 1.99
C MET A 113 7.12 0.45 1.47
N VAL A 114 6.99 -0.58 2.33
CA VAL A 114 7.08 -1.97 1.86
C VAL A 114 6.01 -2.23 0.81
N VAL A 115 4.76 -1.81 1.09
CA VAL A 115 3.65 -1.99 0.16
C VAL A 115 3.85 -1.17 -1.12
N VAL A 116 4.30 0.08 -1.00
CA VAL A 116 4.53 0.94 -2.18
C VAL A 116 5.59 0.33 -3.10
N ARG A 117 6.64 -0.25 -2.54
CA ARG A 117 7.66 -0.94 -3.37
C ARG A 117 7.07 -2.13 -4.12
N SER A 118 6.17 -2.89 -3.48
CA SER A 118 5.51 -3.98 -4.17
C SER A 118 4.65 -3.49 -5.33
N VAL A 119 3.93 -2.39 -5.15
CA VAL A 119 3.12 -1.80 -6.21
C VAL A 119 4.01 -1.30 -7.36
N GLU A 120 5.10 -0.60 -7.04
CA GLU A 120 5.95 0.03 -8.07
C GLU A 120 6.76 -0.99 -8.88
N CYS A 121 7.10 -2.12 -8.31
CA CYS A 121 7.98 -3.09 -8.99
C CYS A 121 7.27 -4.41 -9.33
N GLY A 122 6.05 -4.62 -8.90
CA GLY A 122 5.40 -5.92 -9.08
C GLY A 122 6.00 -7.00 -8.19
N LEU A 123 6.42 -6.64 -6.98
CA LEU A 123 6.97 -7.60 -6.03
C LEU A 123 5.83 -8.41 -5.41
N ASN A 124 6.13 -9.66 -5.07
CA ASN A 124 5.16 -10.52 -4.40
C ASN A 124 5.15 -10.20 -2.90
N LEU A 125 4.12 -9.50 -2.46
CA LEU A 125 3.96 -9.13 -1.05
C LEU A 125 3.45 -10.33 -0.25
N ILE A 126 4.12 -10.64 0.83
CA ILE A 126 3.69 -11.70 1.74
C ILE A 126 3.67 -11.24 3.19
#